data_0c0652f426ed5bc908f26904132a0716
#
_entry.id   0c0652f426ed5bc908f26904132a0716
#
_cell.length_a   1.000
_cell.length_b   1.000
_cell.length_c   1.000
_cell.angle_alpha   90.00
_cell.angle_beta   90.00
_cell.angle_gamma   90.00
#
_symmetry.space_group_name_H-M   'P 1'
#
loop_
_entity.id
_entity.type
_entity.pdbx_description
1 polymer ?
#
loop_
_entity_poly.entity_id
_entity_poly.type
_entity_poly.pdbx_seq_one_letter_code
_entity_poly.pdbx_strand_id
1 'polypeptide(L)'
;MDTVRRPRQSRDELRVLLLQAGQSILVEEGLGTVADALNFKRAFDRIEADTGIRLSNASVIGRVWDSLADYQTDVLVQLARDTSRSNVPQVAGLVADTLDGRDLSTVDARAAALSEICRVVGEALGDALRSSASWSVWINLWAMATASKLPDRHQRVLATLMESYDAINDQGEEAFSGLMSILGYRLRVPLTVPQFLNAAGALSEGCSLRDRVDSKMLGIARPTGPAGEEQLWTVHGIGLHALVLEFFEPDPDH
;
A
#
# COMPACT_ATOMS: atom_id res chain seq x y z
N MET A 1 27.17 7.56 44.74
CA MET A 1 26.38 7.09 43.59
C MET A 1 26.18 8.30 42.69
N ASP A 2 27.03 8.45 41.68
CA ASP A 2 26.90 9.54 40.72
C ASP A 2 25.65 9.29 39.83
N THR A 3 24.66 10.11 40.02
CA THR A 3 23.50 10.17 39.11
C THR A 3 23.99 10.77 37.79
N VAL A 4 24.33 9.92 36.83
CA VAL A 4 24.64 10.34 35.48
C VAL A 4 23.39 11.07 34.93
N ARG A 5 23.48 12.40 34.88
CA ARG A 5 22.44 13.27 34.34
C ARG A 5 22.31 12.95 32.84
N ARG A 6 21.26 12.20 32.45
CA ARG A 6 21.02 11.92 31.04
C ARG A 6 20.93 13.24 30.27
N PRO A 7 21.55 13.33 29.07
CA PRO A 7 21.50 14.54 28.26
C PRO A 7 20.02 14.90 27.94
N ARG A 8 19.74 16.20 27.98
CA ARG A 8 18.38 16.72 27.66
C ARG A 8 18.12 16.48 26.17
N GLN A 9 17.08 15.73 25.85
CA GLN A 9 16.70 15.46 24.46
C GLN A 9 16.41 16.75 23.69
N SER A 10 16.86 16.78 22.45
CA SER A 10 16.55 17.85 21.51
C SER A 10 15.05 17.85 21.15
N ARG A 11 14.58 18.93 20.54
CA ARG A 11 13.21 19.03 20.00
C ARG A 11 12.94 17.93 18.98
N ASP A 12 13.89 17.69 18.08
CA ASP A 12 13.74 16.74 16.98
C ASP A 12 13.75 15.29 17.47
N GLU A 13 14.61 14.95 18.43
CA GLU A 13 14.60 13.63 19.06
C GLU A 13 13.28 13.34 19.76
N LEU A 14 12.72 14.32 20.49
CA LEU A 14 11.42 14.19 21.12
C LEU A 14 10.30 14.00 20.10
N ARG A 15 10.37 14.76 18.99
CA ARG A 15 9.40 14.65 17.91
C ARG A 15 9.40 13.25 17.30
N VAL A 16 10.57 12.71 16.97
CA VAL A 16 10.73 11.36 16.41
C VAL A 16 10.16 10.30 17.38
N LEU A 17 10.55 10.34 18.65
CA LEU A 17 10.07 9.38 19.65
C LEU A 17 8.54 9.41 19.79
N LEU A 18 7.96 10.59 19.85
CA LEU A 18 6.51 10.75 20.02
C LEU A 18 5.73 10.32 18.77
N LEU A 19 6.24 10.61 17.56
CA LEU A 19 5.64 10.13 16.33
C LEU A 19 5.68 8.60 16.25
N GLN A 20 6.80 7.98 16.56
CA GLN A 20 6.94 6.51 16.60
C GLN A 20 5.98 5.87 17.62
N ALA A 21 5.90 6.42 18.82
CA ALA A 21 4.98 5.93 19.85
C ALA A 21 3.52 6.05 19.40
N GLY A 22 3.14 7.19 18.80
CA GLY A 22 1.80 7.41 18.27
C GLY A 22 1.45 6.45 17.13
N GLN A 23 2.37 6.21 16.21
CA GLN A 23 2.20 5.23 15.13
C GLN A 23 2.01 3.81 15.68
N SER A 24 2.85 3.38 16.61
CA SER A 24 2.73 2.05 17.23
C SER A 24 1.37 1.85 17.89
N ILE A 25 0.88 2.85 18.62
CA ILE A 25 -0.46 2.81 19.25
C ILE A 25 -1.56 2.64 18.20
N LEU A 26 -1.51 3.42 17.11
CA LEU A 26 -2.54 3.36 16.07
C LEU A 26 -2.48 2.06 15.24
N VAL A 27 -1.31 1.50 15.03
CA VAL A 27 -1.15 0.21 14.33
C VAL A 27 -1.69 -0.94 15.19
N GLU A 28 -1.46 -0.90 16.50
CA GLU A 28 -1.91 -1.94 17.44
C GLU A 28 -3.41 -1.88 17.71
N GLU A 29 -3.99 -0.68 17.87
CA GLU A 29 -5.38 -0.50 18.31
C GLU A 29 -6.35 -0.18 17.16
N GLY A 30 -5.83 0.18 15.99
CA GLY A 30 -6.61 0.63 14.84
C GLY A 30 -6.94 2.12 14.87
N LEU A 31 -7.45 2.63 13.72
CA LEU A 31 -7.73 4.06 13.52
C LEU A 31 -9.14 4.49 13.97
N GLY A 32 -9.96 3.56 14.48
CA GLY A 32 -11.38 3.81 14.74
C GLY A 32 -11.67 4.92 15.74
N THR A 33 -10.72 5.24 16.62
CA THR A 33 -10.89 6.27 17.67
C THR A 33 -9.59 7.05 17.89
N VAL A 34 -9.04 7.65 16.81
CA VAL A 34 -7.78 8.43 16.90
C VAL A 34 -7.80 9.45 18.04
N ALA A 35 -8.95 10.12 18.29
CA ALA A 35 -9.07 11.11 19.33
C ALA A 35 -8.90 10.51 20.74
N ASP A 36 -9.37 9.29 20.98
CA ASP A 36 -9.31 8.63 22.28
C ASP A 36 -8.01 7.80 22.43
N ALA A 37 -7.60 7.13 21.37
CA ALA A 37 -6.41 6.29 21.36
C ALA A 37 -5.13 7.12 21.43
N LEU A 38 -5.06 8.24 20.71
CA LEU A 38 -3.86 9.03 20.53
C LEU A 38 -3.87 10.30 21.38
N ASN A 39 -3.41 10.19 22.62
CA ASN A 39 -3.19 11.33 23.51
C ASN A 39 -1.77 11.30 24.09
N PHE A 40 -1.30 12.45 24.60
CA PHE A 40 0.07 12.58 25.10
C PHE A 40 0.38 11.61 26.25
N LYS A 41 -0.59 11.36 27.15
CA LYS A 41 -0.35 10.44 28.28
C LYS A 41 -0.01 9.04 27.76
N ARG A 42 -0.77 8.50 26.83
CA ARG A 42 -0.54 7.17 26.27
C ARG A 42 0.79 7.10 25.51
N ALA A 43 1.12 8.16 24.76
CA ALA A 43 2.41 8.25 24.06
C ALA A 43 3.59 8.28 25.07
N PHE A 44 3.45 9.00 26.18
CA PHE A 44 4.47 9.04 27.25
C PHE A 44 4.62 7.69 27.95
N ASP A 45 3.49 7.05 28.31
CA ASP A 45 3.49 5.72 28.94
C ASP A 45 4.18 4.69 28.03
N ARG A 46 3.93 4.76 26.71
CA ARG A 46 4.59 3.91 25.71
C ARG A 46 6.08 4.17 25.61
N ILE A 47 6.51 5.43 25.52
CA ILE A 47 7.93 5.80 25.47
C ILE A 47 8.64 5.36 26.76
N GLU A 48 8.01 5.56 27.92
CA GLU A 48 8.58 5.12 29.20
C GLU A 48 8.76 3.59 29.23
N ALA A 49 7.77 2.84 28.74
CA ALA A 49 7.85 1.37 28.67
C ALA A 49 8.97 0.89 27.73
N ASP A 50 9.10 1.52 26.56
CA ASP A 50 10.04 1.08 25.52
C ASP A 50 11.48 1.55 25.78
N THR A 51 11.67 2.72 26.41
CA THR A 51 12.99 3.39 26.51
C THR A 51 13.42 3.75 27.95
N GLY A 52 12.50 3.68 28.90
CA GLY A 52 12.71 4.17 30.29
C GLY A 52 12.78 5.69 30.39
N ILE A 53 12.38 6.44 29.34
CA ILE A 53 12.39 7.91 29.32
C ILE A 53 11.06 8.42 29.80
N ARG A 54 11.06 9.23 30.88
CA ARG A 54 9.84 9.90 31.38
C ARG A 54 9.68 11.26 30.73
N LEU A 55 8.51 11.48 30.12
CA LEU A 55 8.13 12.73 29.52
C LEU A 55 6.97 13.38 30.30
N SER A 56 6.78 14.67 30.09
CA SER A 56 5.66 15.43 30.65
C SER A 56 5.11 16.41 29.61
N ASN A 57 3.86 16.85 29.81
CA ASN A 57 3.24 17.86 28.95
C ASN A 57 4.09 19.13 28.80
N ALA A 58 4.73 19.60 29.88
CA ALA A 58 5.60 20.77 29.86
C ALA A 58 6.86 20.58 28.98
N SER A 59 7.25 19.35 28.69
CA SER A 59 8.38 19.07 27.80
C SER A 59 8.01 19.02 26.32
N VAL A 60 6.72 18.97 25.99
CA VAL A 60 6.21 18.72 24.64
C VAL A 60 5.32 19.84 24.13
N ILE A 61 4.31 20.25 24.93
CA ILE A 61 3.35 21.29 24.51
C ILE A 61 4.06 22.66 24.47
N GLY A 62 3.86 23.38 23.35
CA GLY A 62 4.53 24.67 23.09
C GLY A 62 6.01 24.57 22.70
N ARG A 63 6.61 23.36 22.81
CA ARG A 63 8.01 23.12 22.40
C ARG A 63 8.12 22.29 21.13
N VAL A 64 7.30 21.26 21.00
CA VAL A 64 7.28 20.33 19.84
C VAL A 64 6.02 20.54 19.02
N TRP A 65 4.86 20.57 19.66
CA TRP A 65 3.55 20.89 19.05
C TRP A 65 2.83 21.92 19.91
N ASP A 66 2.02 22.74 19.26
CA ASP A 66 1.20 23.76 19.94
C ASP A 66 -0.04 23.14 20.56
N SER A 67 -0.53 22.03 20.02
CA SER A 67 -1.72 21.34 20.50
C SER A 67 -1.63 19.82 20.35
N LEU A 68 -2.53 19.10 21.04
CA LEU A 68 -2.74 17.66 20.84
C LEU A 68 -3.21 17.38 19.41
N ALA A 69 -4.03 18.24 18.83
CA ALA A 69 -4.52 18.08 17.46
C ALA A 69 -3.41 18.15 16.42
N ASP A 70 -2.40 19.01 16.62
CA ASP A 70 -1.22 19.08 15.74
C ASP A 70 -0.38 17.81 15.82
N TYR A 71 -0.17 17.29 17.04
CA TYR A 71 0.49 16.01 17.25
C TYR A 71 -0.26 14.88 16.55
N GLN A 72 -1.58 14.76 16.76
CA GLN A 72 -2.40 13.73 16.11
C GLN A 72 -2.32 13.82 14.59
N THR A 73 -2.37 15.03 14.04
CA THR A 73 -2.25 15.27 12.59
C THR A 73 -0.89 14.81 12.05
N ASP A 74 0.17 15.18 12.74
CA ASP A 74 1.53 14.80 12.33
C ASP A 74 1.76 13.28 12.41
N VAL A 75 1.20 12.59 13.41
CA VAL A 75 1.23 11.11 13.49
C VAL A 75 0.50 10.49 12.29
N LEU A 76 -0.68 10.99 11.94
CA LEU A 76 -1.43 10.48 10.79
C LEU A 76 -0.72 10.75 9.45
N VAL A 77 -0.13 11.92 9.28
CA VAL A 77 0.67 12.27 8.09
C VAL A 77 1.90 11.36 8.00
N GLN A 78 2.60 11.14 9.10
CA GLN A 78 3.75 10.24 9.10
C GLN A 78 3.33 8.80 8.80
N LEU A 79 2.22 8.35 9.39
CA LEU A 79 1.66 7.02 9.14
C LEU A 79 1.26 6.86 7.66
N ALA A 80 0.66 7.88 7.05
CA ALA A 80 0.35 7.88 5.62
C ALA A 80 1.61 7.70 4.75
N ARG A 81 2.71 8.37 5.08
CA ARG A 81 4.01 8.20 4.39
C ARG A 81 4.60 6.81 4.56
N ASP A 82 4.57 6.29 5.78
CA ASP A 82 5.23 5.02 6.11
C ASP A 82 4.46 3.80 5.60
N THR A 83 3.14 3.92 5.44
CA THR A 83 2.28 2.85 4.89
C THR A 83 2.23 2.84 3.36
N SER A 84 2.66 3.92 2.72
CA SER A 84 2.70 4.09 1.26
C SER A 84 3.90 3.38 0.64
N ARG A 85 4.06 2.09 0.90
CA ARG A 85 5.14 1.31 0.30
C ARG A 85 4.70 0.79 -1.06
N SER A 86 5.46 1.12 -2.09
CA SER A 86 5.27 0.58 -3.42
C SER A 86 5.55 -0.93 -3.46
N ASN A 87 4.62 -1.70 -4.00
CA ASN A 87 4.82 -3.11 -4.29
C ASN A 87 5.42 -3.34 -5.69
N VAL A 88 5.69 -2.28 -6.44
CA VAL A 88 6.20 -2.36 -7.83
C VAL A 88 7.47 -3.19 -7.93
N PRO A 89 8.50 -3.04 -7.07
CA PRO A 89 9.71 -3.87 -7.16
C PRO A 89 9.43 -5.37 -6.93
N GLN A 90 8.53 -5.71 -6.00
CA GLN A 90 8.14 -7.10 -5.74
C GLN A 90 7.40 -7.69 -6.94
N VAL A 91 6.47 -6.94 -7.52
CA VAL A 91 5.74 -7.35 -8.73
C VAL A 91 6.69 -7.53 -9.91
N ALA A 92 7.63 -6.60 -10.11
CA ALA A 92 8.63 -6.70 -11.18
C ALA A 92 9.50 -7.96 -11.04
N GLY A 93 9.89 -8.34 -9.82
CA GLY A 93 10.59 -9.59 -9.55
C GLY A 93 9.76 -10.81 -9.93
N LEU A 94 8.49 -10.89 -9.52
CA LEU A 94 7.59 -11.99 -9.89
C LEU A 94 7.37 -12.09 -11.40
N VAL A 95 7.27 -10.97 -12.09
CA VAL A 95 7.16 -10.91 -13.54
C VAL A 95 8.42 -11.46 -14.20
N ALA A 96 9.60 -11.02 -13.75
CA ALA A 96 10.88 -11.50 -14.28
C ALA A 96 11.02 -13.02 -14.09
N ASP A 97 10.73 -13.54 -12.89
CA ASP A 97 10.76 -14.97 -12.59
C ASP A 97 9.76 -15.77 -13.46
N THR A 98 8.59 -15.19 -13.73
CA THR A 98 7.55 -15.82 -14.57
C THR A 98 7.96 -15.86 -16.03
N LEU A 99 8.74 -14.88 -16.51
CA LEU A 99 9.20 -14.81 -17.90
C LEU A 99 10.52 -15.55 -18.14
N ASP A 100 11.26 -15.88 -17.09
CA ASP A 100 12.58 -16.52 -17.24
C ASP A 100 12.51 -17.83 -18.03
N GLY A 101 13.33 -17.92 -19.06
CA GLY A 101 13.43 -19.08 -19.97
C GLY A 101 12.21 -19.34 -20.86
N ARG A 102 11.19 -18.45 -20.87
CA ARG A 102 10.01 -18.61 -21.75
C ARG A 102 10.30 -18.17 -23.18
N ASP A 103 9.82 -18.95 -24.13
CA ASP A 103 9.75 -18.53 -25.52
C ASP A 103 8.56 -17.56 -25.70
N LEU A 104 8.84 -16.34 -26.13
CA LEU A 104 7.86 -15.29 -26.41
C LEU A 104 7.75 -14.98 -27.92
N SER A 105 8.23 -15.87 -28.78
CA SER A 105 8.30 -15.64 -30.22
C SER A 105 6.94 -15.60 -30.92
N THR A 106 5.90 -16.21 -30.32
CA THR A 106 4.55 -16.26 -30.91
C THR A 106 3.53 -15.47 -30.10
N VAL A 107 2.49 -14.98 -30.77
CA VAL A 107 1.38 -14.28 -30.11
C VAL A 107 0.73 -15.14 -29.02
N ASP A 108 0.52 -16.42 -29.30
CA ASP A 108 -0.08 -17.36 -28.33
C ASP A 108 0.82 -17.56 -27.10
N ALA A 109 2.14 -17.68 -27.30
CA ALA A 109 3.09 -17.81 -26.20
C ALA A 109 3.10 -16.54 -25.31
N ARG A 110 3.07 -15.35 -25.93
CA ARG A 110 2.97 -14.09 -25.19
C ARG A 110 1.64 -13.94 -24.44
N ALA A 111 0.52 -14.35 -25.04
CA ALA A 111 -0.78 -14.35 -24.38
C ALA A 111 -0.83 -15.32 -23.19
N ALA A 112 -0.23 -16.51 -23.33
CA ALA A 112 -0.11 -17.46 -22.24
C ALA A 112 0.79 -16.91 -21.11
N ALA A 113 1.91 -16.26 -21.44
CA ALA A 113 2.78 -15.62 -20.46
C ALA A 113 2.06 -14.49 -19.72
N LEU A 114 1.30 -13.62 -20.42
CA LEU A 114 0.48 -12.57 -19.81
C LEU A 114 -0.56 -13.14 -18.85
N SER A 115 -1.26 -14.20 -19.26
CA SER A 115 -2.24 -14.89 -18.42
C SER A 115 -1.59 -15.41 -17.13
N GLU A 116 -0.44 -16.06 -17.24
CA GLU A 116 0.29 -16.58 -16.08
C GLU A 116 0.80 -15.48 -15.16
N ILE A 117 1.31 -14.37 -15.70
CA ILE A 117 1.71 -13.19 -14.94
C ILE A 117 0.52 -12.68 -14.11
N CYS A 118 -0.65 -12.50 -14.74
CA CYS A 118 -1.85 -12.02 -14.04
C CYS A 118 -2.27 -12.97 -12.92
N ARG A 119 -2.14 -14.29 -13.12
CA ARG A 119 -2.42 -15.30 -12.11
C ARG A 119 -1.48 -15.17 -10.91
N VAL A 120 -0.17 -15.21 -11.17
CA VAL A 120 0.88 -15.19 -10.13
C VAL A 120 0.88 -13.86 -9.37
N VAL A 121 0.81 -12.74 -10.09
CA VAL A 121 0.78 -11.40 -9.47
C VAL A 121 -0.50 -11.20 -8.67
N GLY A 122 -1.65 -11.64 -9.20
CA GLY A 122 -2.93 -11.53 -8.49
C GLY A 122 -2.97 -12.34 -7.20
N GLU A 123 -2.36 -13.54 -7.18
CA GLU A 123 -2.22 -14.36 -5.99
C GLU A 123 -1.27 -13.69 -4.96
N ALA A 124 -0.07 -13.32 -5.39
CA ALA A 124 0.96 -12.76 -4.53
C ALA A 124 0.54 -11.41 -3.92
N LEU A 125 -0.07 -10.51 -4.70
CA LEU A 125 -0.60 -9.24 -4.20
C LEU A 125 -1.76 -9.46 -3.24
N GLY A 126 -2.67 -10.39 -3.54
CA GLY A 126 -3.76 -10.76 -2.64
C GLY A 126 -3.24 -11.20 -1.27
N ASP A 127 -2.24 -12.08 -1.25
CA ASP A 127 -1.61 -12.59 -0.03
C ASP A 127 -0.86 -11.47 0.73
N ALA A 128 -0.08 -10.67 0.03
CA ALA A 128 0.65 -9.55 0.63
C ALA A 128 -0.27 -8.52 1.28
N LEU A 129 -1.33 -8.11 0.59
CA LEU A 129 -2.29 -7.13 1.11
C LEU A 129 -3.14 -7.71 2.25
N ARG A 130 -3.54 -8.98 2.17
CA ARG A 130 -4.32 -9.67 3.21
C ARG A 130 -3.55 -9.78 4.52
N SER A 131 -2.26 -10.08 4.46
CA SER A 131 -1.39 -10.25 5.63
C SER A 131 -0.81 -8.93 6.16
N SER A 132 -0.90 -7.83 5.41
CA SER A 132 -0.27 -6.55 5.75
C SER A 132 -1.09 -5.76 6.78
N ALA A 133 -0.50 -5.51 7.95
CA ALA A 133 -1.04 -4.56 8.92
C ALA A 133 -1.01 -3.11 8.35
N SER A 134 0.04 -2.76 7.63
CA SER A 134 0.19 -1.44 7.00
C SER A 134 -0.93 -1.15 6.01
N TRP A 135 -1.35 -2.16 5.23
CA TRP A 135 -2.46 -2.00 4.29
C TRP A 135 -3.79 -1.71 5.01
N SER A 136 -4.05 -2.34 6.16
CA SER A 136 -5.24 -2.03 6.97
C SER A 136 -5.26 -0.57 7.41
N VAL A 137 -4.11 -0.07 7.82
CA VAL A 137 -3.94 1.34 8.20
C VAL A 137 -4.17 2.25 7.00
N TRP A 138 -3.60 1.92 5.85
CA TRP A 138 -3.76 2.65 4.59
C TRP A 138 -5.23 2.81 4.20
N ILE A 139 -6.01 1.73 4.14
CA ILE A 139 -7.44 1.77 3.81
C ILE A 139 -8.23 2.60 4.81
N ASN A 140 -7.94 2.48 6.11
CA ASN A 140 -8.61 3.29 7.12
C ASN A 140 -8.27 4.79 7.01
N LEU A 141 -7.02 5.14 6.64
CA LEU A 141 -6.63 6.52 6.37
C LEU A 141 -7.40 7.09 5.17
N TRP A 142 -7.54 6.33 4.08
CA TRP A 142 -8.36 6.72 2.94
C TRP A 142 -9.82 6.93 3.32
N ALA A 143 -10.43 5.99 4.01
CA ALA A 143 -11.81 6.08 4.46
C ALA A 143 -12.03 7.32 5.35
N MET A 144 -11.11 7.59 6.27
CA MET A 144 -11.13 8.77 7.12
C MET A 144 -10.94 10.06 6.30
N ALA A 145 -9.99 10.07 5.37
CA ALA A 145 -9.64 11.26 4.60
C ALA A 145 -10.69 11.64 3.54
N THR A 146 -11.53 10.69 3.11
CA THR A 146 -12.61 10.93 2.12
C THR A 146 -13.98 11.21 2.77
N ALA A 147 -14.08 11.21 4.10
CA ALA A 147 -15.33 11.54 4.80
C ALA A 147 -15.78 12.98 4.50
N SER A 148 -17.09 13.19 4.30
CA SER A 148 -17.71 14.37 3.69
C SER A 148 -17.60 15.70 4.48
N LYS A 149 -17.01 15.71 5.67
CA LYS A 149 -16.76 16.93 6.47
C LYS A 149 -15.35 16.83 7.08
N LEU A 150 -14.35 17.20 6.29
CA LEU A 150 -12.97 17.14 6.75
C LEU A 150 -12.57 18.43 7.45
N PRO A 151 -12.16 18.38 8.75
CA PRO A 151 -11.35 19.43 9.33
C PRO A 151 -10.05 19.64 8.51
N ASP A 152 -9.49 20.87 8.51
CA ASP A 152 -8.26 21.20 7.75
C ASP A 152 -7.11 20.22 7.98
N ARG A 153 -7.03 19.64 9.17
CA ARG A 153 -6.05 18.60 9.51
C ARG A 153 -6.12 17.36 8.63
N HIS A 154 -7.33 16.94 8.21
CA HIS A 154 -7.51 15.79 7.33
C HIS A 154 -7.09 16.09 5.89
N GLN A 155 -7.17 17.34 5.47
CA GLN A 155 -6.67 17.76 4.14
C GLN A 155 -5.17 17.51 4.01
N ARG A 156 -4.38 17.72 5.07
CA ARG A 156 -2.95 17.40 5.08
C ARG A 156 -2.69 15.90 4.95
N VAL A 157 -3.49 15.07 5.61
CA VAL A 157 -3.42 13.60 5.48
C VAL A 157 -3.78 13.19 4.06
N LEU A 158 -4.88 13.72 3.51
CA LEU A 158 -5.31 13.43 2.15
C LEU A 158 -4.24 13.83 1.12
N ALA A 159 -3.68 15.03 1.23
CA ALA A 159 -2.60 15.47 0.35
C ALA A 159 -1.41 14.50 0.38
N THR A 160 -1.00 14.06 1.57
CA THR A 160 0.10 13.09 1.72
C THR A 160 -0.23 11.73 1.11
N LEU A 161 -1.47 11.25 1.25
CA LEU A 161 -1.93 10.00 0.62
C LEU A 161 -1.91 10.12 -0.90
N MET A 162 -2.37 11.26 -1.45
CA MET A 162 -2.36 11.52 -2.89
C MET A 162 -0.94 11.59 -3.44
N GLU A 163 -0.04 12.35 -2.80
CA GLU A 163 1.39 12.39 -3.17
C GLU A 163 2.02 10.98 -3.23
N SER A 164 1.69 10.16 -2.25
CA SER A 164 2.20 8.79 -2.18
C SER A 164 1.61 7.90 -3.28
N TYR A 165 0.33 8.07 -3.58
CA TYR A 165 -0.37 7.34 -4.62
C TYR A 165 0.16 7.69 -6.01
N ASP A 166 0.38 8.98 -6.26
CA ASP A 166 0.98 9.47 -7.52
C ASP A 166 2.39 8.89 -7.72
N ALA A 167 3.22 8.87 -6.67
CA ALA A 167 4.56 8.29 -6.74
C ALA A 167 4.55 6.77 -7.03
N ILE A 168 3.56 6.02 -6.52
CA ILE A 168 3.37 4.60 -6.83
C ILE A 168 2.93 4.44 -8.29
N ASN A 169 2.01 5.28 -8.77
CA ASN A 169 1.53 5.24 -10.14
C ASN A 169 2.65 5.56 -11.14
N ASP A 170 3.49 6.57 -10.88
CA ASP A 170 4.63 6.92 -11.73
C ASP A 170 5.60 5.74 -11.89
N GLN A 171 5.94 5.06 -10.79
CA GLN A 171 6.77 3.84 -10.83
C GLN A 171 6.08 2.69 -11.58
N GLY A 172 4.78 2.55 -11.37
CA GLY A 172 3.96 1.54 -12.03
C GLY A 172 3.85 1.77 -13.54
N GLU A 173 3.75 3.02 -13.99
CA GLU A 173 3.64 3.39 -15.40
C GLU A 173 4.87 2.94 -16.19
N GLU A 174 6.07 3.22 -15.70
CA GLU A 174 7.32 2.80 -16.34
C GLU A 174 7.43 1.27 -16.40
N ALA A 175 7.24 0.60 -15.25
CA ALA A 175 7.37 -0.85 -15.15
C ALA A 175 6.34 -1.59 -16.03
N PHE A 176 5.08 -1.13 -16.02
CA PHE A 176 4.02 -1.77 -16.77
C PHE A 176 4.13 -1.54 -18.27
N SER A 177 4.48 -0.33 -18.70
CA SER A 177 4.72 -0.03 -20.11
C SER A 177 5.88 -0.87 -20.68
N GLY A 178 6.94 -1.04 -19.92
CA GLY A 178 8.05 -1.93 -20.27
C GLY A 178 7.61 -3.38 -20.43
N LEU A 179 6.81 -3.90 -19.49
CA LEU A 179 6.27 -5.26 -19.55
C LEU A 179 5.39 -5.46 -20.80
N MET A 180 4.47 -4.54 -21.07
CA MET A 180 3.58 -4.63 -22.23
C MET A 180 4.36 -4.61 -23.54
N SER A 181 5.41 -3.80 -23.63
CA SER A 181 6.31 -3.78 -24.78
C SER A 181 7.02 -5.13 -24.97
N ILE A 182 7.55 -5.76 -23.91
CA ILE A 182 8.20 -7.09 -23.97
C ILE A 182 7.21 -8.15 -24.45
N LEU A 183 5.96 -8.08 -24.03
CA LEU A 183 4.92 -9.03 -24.41
C LEU A 183 4.26 -8.71 -25.76
N GLY A 184 4.68 -7.63 -26.45
CA GLY A 184 4.10 -7.22 -27.73
C GLY A 184 2.65 -6.79 -27.62
N TYR A 185 2.33 -6.04 -26.60
CA TYR A 185 1.01 -5.41 -26.42
C TYR A 185 1.12 -3.89 -26.47
N ARG A 186 0.12 -3.25 -27.04
CA ARG A 186 -0.04 -1.80 -27.07
C ARG A 186 -1.32 -1.37 -26.38
N LEU A 187 -1.32 -0.16 -25.88
CA LEU A 187 -2.48 0.44 -25.24
C LEU A 187 -3.59 0.74 -26.28
N ARG A 188 -4.84 0.41 -25.97
CA ARG A 188 -6.01 0.77 -26.79
C ARG A 188 -6.32 2.25 -26.68
N VAL A 189 -6.44 2.94 -27.80
CA VAL A 189 -6.89 4.35 -27.85
C VAL A 189 -8.40 4.42 -27.52
N PRO A 190 -8.87 5.35 -26.67
CA PRO A 190 -8.18 6.49 -26.05
C PRO A 190 -7.67 6.25 -24.61
N LEU A 191 -7.52 5.00 -24.18
CA LEU A 191 -7.14 4.64 -22.81
C LEU A 191 -5.70 5.07 -22.49
N THR A 192 -5.37 5.22 -21.19
CA THR A 192 -4.05 5.60 -20.70
C THR A 192 -3.56 4.63 -19.64
N VAL A 193 -2.22 4.49 -19.50
CA VAL A 193 -1.62 3.64 -18.44
C VAL A 193 -2.01 4.11 -17.03
N PRO A 194 -2.03 5.40 -16.69
CA PRO A 194 -2.57 5.86 -15.41
C PRO A 194 -4.00 5.41 -15.12
N GLN A 195 -4.89 5.39 -16.13
CA GLN A 195 -6.25 4.87 -15.97
C GLN A 195 -6.26 3.37 -15.66
N PHE A 196 -5.39 2.60 -16.34
CA PHE A 196 -5.22 1.19 -16.04
C PHE A 196 -4.73 0.96 -14.61
N LEU A 197 -3.69 1.68 -14.17
CA LEU A 197 -3.12 1.55 -12.83
C LEU A 197 -4.14 1.91 -11.74
N ASN A 198 -4.95 2.95 -11.96
CA ASN A 198 -6.04 3.30 -11.05
C ASN A 198 -7.09 2.19 -10.97
N ALA A 199 -7.48 1.59 -12.10
CA ALA A 199 -8.44 0.48 -12.12
C ALA A 199 -7.87 -0.77 -11.43
N ALA A 200 -6.60 -1.11 -11.67
CA ALA A 200 -5.91 -2.22 -11.05
C ALA A 200 -5.73 -2.02 -9.54
N GLY A 201 -5.43 -0.78 -9.10
CA GLY A 201 -5.36 -0.40 -7.69
C GLY A 201 -6.71 -0.59 -7.00
N ALA A 202 -7.79 -0.04 -7.57
CA ALA A 202 -9.15 -0.18 -7.03
C ALA A 202 -9.60 -1.66 -6.96
N LEU A 203 -9.25 -2.47 -7.96
CA LEU A 203 -9.48 -3.92 -7.94
C LEU A 203 -8.74 -4.58 -6.79
N SER A 204 -7.45 -4.28 -6.62
CA SER A 204 -6.60 -4.84 -5.57
C SER A 204 -7.11 -4.50 -4.18
N GLU A 205 -7.47 -3.23 -3.95
CA GLU A 205 -8.04 -2.74 -2.69
C GLU A 205 -9.38 -3.41 -2.39
N GLY A 206 -10.28 -3.47 -3.38
CA GLY A 206 -11.60 -4.08 -3.24
C GLY A 206 -11.54 -5.58 -2.97
N CYS A 207 -10.71 -6.34 -3.69
CA CYS A 207 -10.49 -7.77 -3.46
C CYS A 207 -9.91 -8.02 -2.07
N SER A 208 -8.85 -7.30 -1.69
CA SER A 208 -8.20 -7.49 -0.39
C SER A 208 -9.10 -7.15 0.78
N LEU A 209 -9.98 -6.16 0.66
CA LEU A 209 -10.98 -5.84 1.68
C LEU A 209 -12.01 -6.97 1.83
N ARG A 210 -12.50 -7.52 0.71
CA ARG A 210 -13.46 -8.62 0.71
C ARG A 210 -12.85 -9.92 1.24
N ASP A 211 -11.63 -10.24 0.86
CA ASP A 211 -10.91 -11.45 1.30
C ASP A 211 -10.70 -11.48 2.82
N ARG A 212 -10.61 -10.34 3.47
CA ARG A 212 -10.55 -10.24 4.95
C ARG A 212 -11.87 -10.57 5.62
N VAL A 213 -12.99 -10.37 4.93
CA VAL A 213 -14.35 -10.64 5.45
C VAL A 213 -14.80 -12.04 5.09
N ASP A 214 -14.53 -12.50 3.87
CA ASP A 214 -14.94 -13.82 3.37
C ASP A 214 -13.84 -14.47 2.53
N SER A 215 -13.08 -15.36 3.15
CA SER A 215 -11.98 -16.09 2.51
C SER A 215 -12.42 -17.16 1.49
N LYS A 216 -13.73 -17.41 1.32
CA LYS A 216 -14.24 -18.42 0.39
C LYS A 216 -14.09 -18.03 -1.09
N MET A 217 -13.78 -16.78 -1.37
CA MET A 217 -13.61 -16.24 -2.73
C MET A 217 -12.20 -16.46 -3.31
N LEU A 218 -11.32 -17.21 -2.61
CA LEU A 218 -9.87 -17.17 -2.89
C LEU A 218 -9.41 -18.09 -4.03
N GLY A 219 -10.19 -19.05 -4.49
CA GLY A 219 -9.70 -19.99 -5.49
C GLY A 219 -10.76 -20.46 -6.48
N ILE A 220 -10.51 -20.22 -7.75
CA ILE A 220 -11.35 -20.67 -8.88
C ILE A 220 -10.46 -21.52 -9.79
N ALA A 221 -10.81 -22.81 -9.96
CA ALA A 221 -10.12 -23.67 -10.91
C ALA A 221 -10.45 -23.26 -12.35
N ARG A 222 -9.43 -23.06 -13.17
CA ARG A 222 -9.55 -22.70 -14.60
C ARG A 222 -8.59 -23.55 -15.43
N PRO A 223 -9.01 -24.05 -16.60
CA PRO A 223 -8.16 -24.86 -17.48
C PRO A 223 -7.20 -23.95 -18.27
N THR A 224 -6.26 -23.32 -17.59
CA THR A 224 -5.32 -22.35 -18.16
C THR A 224 -3.86 -22.83 -18.19
N GLY A 225 -3.59 -24.04 -17.73
CA GLY A 225 -2.27 -24.67 -17.81
C GLY A 225 -1.86 -24.99 -19.25
N PRO A 226 -0.55 -25.22 -19.53
CA PRO A 226 -0.01 -25.40 -20.88
C PRO A 226 -0.64 -26.51 -21.71
N ALA A 227 -1.14 -27.59 -21.06
CA ALA A 227 -1.87 -28.69 -21.70
C ALA A 227 -3.35 -28.69 -21.32
N GLY A 228 -3.90 -27.55 -20.86
CA GLY A 228 -5.27 -27.43 -20.39
C GLY A 228 -5.49 -27.93 -18.95
N GLU A 229 -4.41 -28.08 -18.19
CA GLU A 229 -4.51 -28.43 -16.77
C GLU A 229 -5.22 -27.34 -15.99
N GLU A 230 -5.98 -27.77 -14.97
CA GLU A 230 -6.62 -26.84 -14.06
C GLU A 230 -5.57 -26.12 -13.19
N GLN A 231 -5.60 -24.79 -13.25
CA GLN A 231 -4.84 -23.91 -12.39
C GLN A 231 -5.77 -23.15 -11.45
N LEU A 232 -5.31 -22.96 -10.22
CA LEU A 232 -6.06 -22.16 -9.24
C LEU A 232 -5.84 -20.67 -9.52
N TRP A 233 -6.94 -19.93 -9.64
CA TRP A 233 -6.95 -18.50 -9.84
C TRP A 233 -7.64 -17.80 -8.69
N THR A 234 -7.11 -16.66 -8.27
CA THR A 234 -7.84 -15.75 -7.39
C THR A 234 -8.80 -14.87 -8.20
N VAL A 235 -9.86 -14.36 -7.56
CA VAL A 235 -10.74 -13.34 -8.18
C VAL A 235 -9.93 -12.12 -8.60
N HIS A 236 -8.92 -11.75 -7.81
CA HIS A 236 -7.99 -10.67 -8.12
C HIS A 236 -7.22 -10.94 -9.43
N GLY A 237 -6.61 -12.12 -9.58
CA GLY A 237 -5.89 -12.49 -10.81
C GLY A 237 -6.78 -12.51 -12.04
N ILE A 238 -8.02 -13.01 -11.92
CA ILE A 238 -9.02 -12.99 -12.99
C ILE A 238 -9.37 -11.56 -13.39
N GLY A 239 -9.62 -10.70 -12.38
CA GLY A 239 -9.95 -9.29 -12.61
C GLY A 239 -8.80 -8.52 -13.24
N LEU A 240 -7.57 -8.75 -12.79
CA LEU A 240 -6.37 -8.15 -13.37
C LEU A 240 -6.20 -8.55 -14.84
N HIS A 241 -6.34 -9.85 -15.16
CA HIS A 241 -6.28 -10.35 -16.53
C HIS A 241 -7.37 -9.70 -17.42
N ALA A 242 -8.60 -9.59 -16.93
CA ALA A 242 -9.69 -8.93 -17.65
C ALA A 242 -9.39 -7.45 -17.90
N LEU A 243 -8.85 -6.73 -16.91
CA LEU A 243 -8.45 -5.33 -17.08
C LEU A 243 -7.35 -5.18 -18.12
N VAL A 244 -6.33 -6.04 -18.09
CA VAL A 244 -5.26 -5.99 -19.10
C VAL A 244 -5.82 -6.20 -20.49
N LEU A 245 -6.69 -7.18 -20.72
CA LEU A 245 -7.29 -7.44 -22.04
C LEU A 245 -8.23 -6.32 -22.51
N GLU A 246 -8.85 -5.57 -21.58
CA GLU A 246 -9.68 -4.41 -21.93
C GLU A 246 -8.81 -3.20 -22.33
N PHE A 247 -7.73 -2.96 -21.60
CA PHE A 247 -6.87 -1.79 -21.82
C PHE A 247 -5.85 -1.98 -22.94
N PHE A 248 -5.45 -3.21 -23.22
CA PHE A 248 -4.35 -3.53 -24.13
C PHE A 248 -4.78 -4.52 -25.22
N GLU A 249 -4.14 -4.44 -26.35
CA GLU A 249 -4.30 -5.36 -27.48
C GLU A 249 -2.95 -5.80 -28.02
N PRO A 250 -2.85 -6.97 -28.66
CA PRO A 250 -1.63 -7.35 -29.35
C PRO A 250 -1.21 -6.28 -30.35
N ASP A 251 0.09 -5.94 -30.32
CA ASP A 251 0.64 -5.01 -31.29
C ASP A 251 0.88 -5.74 -32.63
N PRO A 252 0.23 -5.30 -33.72
CA PRO A 252 0.37 -5.97 -35.02
C PRO A 252 1.76 -5.83 -35.63
N ASP A 253 2.56 -4.87 -35.14
CA ASP A 253 3.91 -4.58 -35.65
C ASP A 253 5.02 -5.26 -34.83
N HIS A 254 4.68 -6.05 -33.80
CA HIS A 254 5.58 -6.81 -32.93
C HIS A 254 5.65 -8.27 -33.41
#